data_477796ef5e10cdf2fd8517be0240ee0c
#
_entry.id   477796ef5e10cdf2fd8517be0240ee0c
#
_cell.length_a   1.000
_cell.length_b   1.000
_cell.length_c   1.000
_cell.angle_alpha   90.00
_cell.angle_beta   90.00
_cell.angle_gamma   90.00
#
_symmetry.space_group_name_H-M   'P 1'
#
loop_
_entity.id
_entity.type
_entity.pdbx_description
1 polymer ?
#
loop_
_entity_poly.entity_id
_entity_poly.type
_entity_poly.pdbx_seq_one_letter_code
_entity_poly.pdbx_strand_id
1 'polypeptide(L)'
;MSDMATAKAFFDACETGKGWSACEAYCHADATFAAQCDALAETTTLEDYCNWMQGITTTMPDASYDLKFFGVDESGNFGAIAIFKGTHTGEGGPVPPTGKSIASDYAYHIVFDGDKVKHMTKVWNDGFALRQAGWA
;
A
#
# COMPACT_ATOMS: atom_id res chain seq x y z
N MET A 1 3.55 22.44 -3.19
CA MET A 1 3.72 22.19 -1.75
C MET A 1 2.81 21.03 -1.34
N SER A 2 3.35 20.09 -0.58
CA SER A 2 2.56 18.96 -0.09
C SER A 2 1.58 19.42 1.00
N ASP A 3 0.42 18.80 1.04
CA ASP A 3 -0.54 19.03 2.11
C ASP A 3 -1.11 17.72 2.63
N MET A 4 -1.60 17.76 3.86
CA MET A 4 -2.10 16.59 4.55
C MET A 4 -3.31 15.97 3.84
N ALA A 5 -4.19 16.78 3.29
CA ALA A 5 -5.39 16.28 2.61
C ALA A 5 -5.04 15.49 1.36
N THR A 6 -4.10 15.99 0.55
CA THR A 6 -3.63 15.28 -0.64
C THR A 6 -2.94 13.96 -0.27
N ALA A 7 -2.08 14.00 0.75
CA ALA A 7 -1.37 12.80 1.20
C ALA A 7 -2.35 11.72 1.71
N LYS A 8 -3.35 12.12 2.46
CA LYS A 8 -4.37 11.18 2.97
C LYS A 8 -5.25 10.64 1.83
N ALA A 9 -5.60 11.47 0.86
CA ALA A 9 -6.40 11.05 -0.29
C ALA A 9 -5.65 10.01 -1.12
N PHE A 10 -4.35 10.23 -1.35
CA PHE A 10 -3.49 9.27 -2.02
C PHE A 10 -3.41 7.97 -1.23
N PHE A 11 -3.13 8.06 0.08
CA PHE A 11 -3.03 6.90 0.95
C PHE A 11 -4.31 6.05 0.87
N ASP A 12 -5.47 6.68 0.99
CA ASP A 12 -6.75 5.97 0.95
C ASP A 12 -7.00 5.29 -0.40
N ALA A 13 -6.76 5.99 -1.51
CA ALA A 13 -6.94 5.42 -2.84
C ALA A 13 -6.02 4.21 -3.08
N CYS A 14 -4.78 4.30 -2.60
CA CYS A 14 -3.81 3.23 -2.72
C CYS A 14 -4.19 2.03 -1.84
N GLU A 15 -4.51 2.26 -0.57
CA GLU A 15 -4.77 1.20 0.40
C GLU A 15 -6.11 0.49 0.20
N THR A 16 -7.07 1.15 -0.39
CA THR A 16 -8.34 0.51 -0.74
C THR A 16 -8.31 -0.19 -2.09
N GLY A 17 -7.13 -0.25 -2.73
CA GLY A 17 -6.92 -1.05 -3.93
C GLY A 17 -7.59 -0.51 -5.18
N LYS A 18 -7.73 0.81 -5.30
CA LYS A 18 -8.37 1.42 -6.47
C LYS A 18 -7.48 1.45 -7.71
N GLY A 19 -6.19 1.15 -7.55
CA GLY A 19 -5.23 1.04 -8.63
C GLY A 19 -4.63 2.37 -9.06
N TRP A 20 -3.70 2.30 -10.00
CA TRP A 20 -2.98 3.49 -10.46
C TRP A 20 -3.91 4.55 -11.06
N SER A 21 -4.95 4.14 -11.76
CA SER A 21 -5.87 5.10 -12.38
C SER A 21 -6.54 6.04 -11.37
N ALA A 22 -6.69 5.60 -10.12
CA ALA A 22 -7.25 6.42 -9.05
C ALA A 22 -6.16 7.17 -8.26
N CYS A 23 -4.91 6.72 -8.33
CA CYS A 23 -3.79 7.30 -7.58
C CYS A 23 -2.99 8.30 -8.40
N GLU A 24 -2.98 8.18 -9.72
CA GLU A 24 -2.06 8.92 -10.60
C GLU A 24 -2.21 10.44 -10.49
N ALA A 25 -3.42 10.92 -10.19
CA ALA A 25 -3.65 12.36 -10.04
C ALA A 25 -2.86 12.98 -8.89
N TYR A 26 -2.47 12.18 -7.91
CA TYR A 26 -1.72 12.63 -6.73
C TYR A 26 -0.20 12.45 -6.89
N CYS A 27 0.25 11.84 -7.99
CA CYS A 27 1.62 11.39 -8.14
C CYS A 27 2.27 11.95 -9.40
N HIS A 28 3.61 12.05 -9.36
CA HIS A 28 4.36 12.19 -10.60
C HIS A 28 4.24 10.89 -11.40
N ALA A 29 4.20 11.00 -12.73
CA ALA A 29 4.03 9.83 -13.61
C ALA A 29 5.16 8.81 -13.45
N ASP A 30 6.36 9.28 -13.10
CA ASP A 30 7.55 8.45 -12.91
C ASP A 30 7.87 8.19 -11.43
N ALA A 31 6.90 8.36 -10.55
CA ALA A 31 7.08 8.11 -9.11
C ALA A 31 7.61 6.70 -8.86
N THR A 32 8.57 6.59 -7.96
CA THR A 32 9.25 5.34 -7.65
C THR A 32 8.76 4.72 -6.33
N PHE A 33 9.10 3.46 -6.15
CA PHE A 33 8.69 2.69 -4.98
C PHE A 33 9.82 1.78 -4.51
N ALA A 34 9.90 1.55 -3.22
CA ALA A 34 10.84 0.59 -2.64
C ALA A 34 10.21 -0.12 -1.45
N ALA A 35 10.55 -1.41 -1.30
CA ALA A 35 10.20 -2.20 -0.12
C ALA A 35 11.25 -3.29 0.06
N GLN A 36 11.69 -3.47 1.31
CA GLN A 36 12.66 -4.51 1.62
C GLN A 36 11.92 -5.75 2.13
N CYS A 37 11.09 -6.32 1.29
CA CYS A 37 10.39 -7.57 1.54
C CYS A 37 10.36 -8.39 0.26
N ASP A 38 10.29 -9.70 0.39
CA ASP A 38 10.43 -10.59 -0.76
C ASP A 38 9.28 -10.42 -1.76
N ALA A 39 8.06 -10.25 -1.26
CA ALA A 39 6.88 -10.13 -2.11
C ALA A 39 6.92 -8.91 -3.05
N LEU A 40 7.66 -7.87 -2.68
CA LEU A 40 7.72 -6.60 -3.42
C LEU A 40 9.14 -6.23 -3.83
N ALA A 41 10.09 -7.18 -3.76
CA ALA A 41 11.49 -6.91 -4.01
C ALA A 41 11.76 -6.33 -5.40
N GLU A 42 10.98 -6.70 -6.39
CA GLU A 42 11.15 -6.26 -7.77
C GLU A 42 10.19 -5.14 -8.17
N THR A 43 9.36 -4.66 -7.26
CA THR A 43 8.44 -3.53 -7.51
C THR A 43 9.19 -2.24 -7.27
N THR A 44 9.42 -1.46 -8.33
CA THR A 44 10.25 -0.26 -8.29
C THR A 44 9.52 1.02 -8.68
N THR A 45 8.29 0.91 -9.21
CA THR A 45 7.48 2.07 -9.56
C THR A 45 6.23 2.11 -8.69
N LEU A 46 5.76 3.33 -8.41
CA LEU A 46 4.54 3.49 -7.62
C LEU A 46 3.32 3.01 -8.40
N GLU A 47 3.34 3.14 -9.72
CA GLU A 47 2.29 2.59 -10.57
C GLU A 47 2.13 1.07 -10.36
N ASP A 48 3.24 0.34 -10.39
CA ASP A 48 3.21 -1.11 -10.21
C ASP A 48 2.72 -1.49 -8.82
N TYR A 49 3.14 -0.74 -7.80
CA TYR A 49 2.67 -1.01 -6.44
C TYR A 49 1.17 -0.76 -6.28
N CYS A 50 0.65 0.34 -6.82
CA CYS A 50 -0.78 0.63 -6.74
C CYS A 50 -1.61 -0.46 -7.44
N ASN A 51 -1.12 -0.97 -8.56
CA ASN A 51 -1.78 -2.06 -9.28
C ASN A 51 -1.65 -3.39 -8.54
N TRP A 52 -0.53 -3.63 -7.87
CA TRP A 52 -0.36 -4.79 -6.99
C TRP A 52 -1.38 -4.77 -5.85
N MET A 53 -1.59 -3.61 -5.23
CA MET A 53 -2.60 -3.45 -4.18
C MET A 53 -4.02 -3.71 -4.70
N GLN A 54 -4.30 -3.31 -5.93
CA GLN A 54 -5.59 -3.62 -6.55
C GLN A 54 -5.79 -5.13 -6.67
N GLY A 55 -4.74 -5.87 -7.03
CA GLY A 55 -4.78 -7.33 -7.05
C GLY A 55 -5.02 -7.94 -5.68
N ILE A 56 -4.39 -7.39 -4.64
CA ILE A 56 -4.59 -7.86 -3.26
C ILE A 56 -6.04 -7.68 -2.83
N THR A 57 -6.65 -6.53 -3.12
CA THR A 57 -8.05 -6.29 -2.72
C THR A 57 -9.02 -7.13 -3.55
N THR A 58 -8.63 -7.61 -4.71
CA THR A 58 -9.42 -8.59 -5.47
C THR A 58 -9.42 -9.95 -4.77
N THR A 59 -8.27 -10.39 -4.24
CA THR A 59 -8.19 -11.65 -3.48
C THR A 59 -8.82 -11.54 -2.10
N MET A 60 -8.87 -10.33 -1.56
CA MET A 60 -9.44 -10.03 -0.24
C MET A 60 -10.49 -8.93 -0.37
N PRO A 61 -11.72 -9.29 -0.81
CA PRO A 61 -12.75 -8.27 -1.10
C PRO A 61 -13.18 -7.44 0.10
N ASP A 62 -12.97 -7.94 1.32
CA ASP A 62 -13.25 -7.22 2.56
C ASP A 62 -12.05 -6.40 3.06
N ALA A 63 -11.04 -6.21 2.23
CA ALA A 63 -9.81 -5.52 2.63
C ALA A 63 -10.10 -4.13 3.18
N SER A 64 -9.48 -3.82 4.31
CA SER A 64 -9.58 -2.54 4.98
C SER A 64 -8.28 -2.24 5.72
N TYR A 65 -8.17 -1.03 6.24
CA TYR A 65 -7.03 -0.68 7.07
C TYR A 65 -7.49 0.11 8.29
N ASP A 66 -6.75 -0.05 9.40
CA ASP A 66 -6.90 0.78 10.60
C ASP A 66 -5.69 1.69 10.68
N LEU A 67 -5.89 2.99 10.50
CA LEU A 67 -4.80 3.96 10.54
C LEU A 67 -4.42 4.22 11.99
N LYS A 68 -3.13 4.01 12.33
CA LYS A 68 -2.61 4.26 13.67
C LYS A 68 -1.93 5.62 13.79
N PHE A 69 -1.26 6.04 12.73
CA PHE A 69 -0.49 7.28 12.72
C PHE A 69 -0.42 7.83 11.31
N PHE A 70 -0.53 9.14 11.18
CA PHE A 70 -0.30 9.84 9.92
C PHE A 70 0.25 11.22 10.26
N GLY A 71 1.48 11.50 9.84
CA GLY A 71 2.14 12.74 10.20
C GLY A 71 3.02 13.27 9.09
N VAL A 72 3.54 14.49 9.29
CA VAL A 72 4.37 15.19 8.33
C VAL A 72 5.66 15.63 9.03
N ASP A 73 6.79 15.55 8.31
CA ASP A 73 8.07 16.05 8.81
C ASP A 73 8.33 17.49 8.37
N GLU A 74 9.48 18.04 8.78
CA GLU A 74 9.85 19.40 8.48
C GLU A 74 10.04 19.66 6.98
N SER A 75 10.32 18.62 6.20
CA SER A 75 10.52 18.71 4.76
C SER A 75 9.23 18.57 3.95
N GLY A 76 8.10 18.36 4.61
CA GLY A 76 6.82 18.17 3.93
C GLY A 76 6.61 16.74 3.41
N ASN A 77 7.35 15.78 3.94
CA ASN A 77 7.15 14.36 3.64
C ASN A 77 6.29 13.72 4.72
N PHE A 78 5.57 12.66 4.36
CA PHE A 78 4.58 12.06 5.25
C PHE A 78 4.97 10.66 5.66
N GLY A 79 4.57 10.29 6.88
CA GLY A 79 4.67 8.93 7.38
C GLY A 79 3.32 8.41 7.81
N ALA A 80 3.09 7.12 7.63
CA ALA A 80 1.85 6.47 8.05
C ALA A 80 2.17 5.11 8.63
N ILE A 81 1.46 4.75 9.70
CA ILE A 81 1.48 3.39 10.25
C ILE A 81 0.04 2.92 10.34
N ALA A 82 -0.23 1.73 9.82
CA ALA A 82 -1.58 1.19 9.80
C ALA A 82 -1.55 -0.34 9.96
N ILE A 83 -2.73 -0.92 10.21
CA ILE A 83 -2.93 -2.36 10.16
C ILE A 83 -3.73 -2.67 8.91
N PHE A 84 -3.22 -3.54 8.06
CA PHE A 84 -3.98 -4.07 6.93
C PHE A 84 -4.78 -5.28 7.39
N LYS A 85 -6.06 -5.34 7.00
CA LYS A 85 -6.97 -6.44 7.33
C LYS A 85 -7.64 -6.93 6.07
N GLY A 86 -7.79 -8.24 5.95
CA GLY A 86 -8.52 -8.83 4.83
C GLY A 86 -8.66 -10.32 5.02
N THR A 87 -9.64 -10.89 4.32
CA THR A 87 -9.90 -12.34 4.33
C THR A 87 -9.78 -12.87 2.91
N HIS A 88 -9.00 -13.94 2.73
CA HIS A 88 -8.75 -14.51 1.41
C HIS A 88 -9.94 -15.37 0.96
N THR A 89 -10.92 -14.70 0.37
CA THR A 89 -12.13 -15.34 -0.17
C THR A 89 -12.25 -15.18 -1.69
N GLY A 90 -11.46 -14.30 -2.30
CA GLY A 90 -11.49 -14.03 -3.74
C GLY A 90 -10.47 -14.86 -4.49
N GLU A 91 -10.69 -15.00 -5.80
CA GLU A 91 -9.79 -15.69 -6.72
C GLU A 91 -8.63 -14.80 -7.16
N GLY A 92 -7.60 -15.39 -7.75
CA GLY A 92 -6.46 -14.66 -8.33
C GLY A 92 -5.22 -14.65 -7.47
N GLY A 93 -5.24 -15.28 -6.30
CA GLY A 93 -4.07 -15.38 -5.43
C GLY A 93 -3.13 -16.52 -5.85
N PRO A 94 -2.01 -16.70 -5.13
CA PRO A 94 -1.04 -17.76 -5.43
C PRO A 94 -1.56 -19.16 -5.14
N VAL A 95 -2.63 -19.26 -4.35
CA VAL A 95 -3.32 -20.52 -4.02
C VAL A 95 -4.83 -20.26 -4.09
N PRO A 96 -5.66 -21.31 -4.17
CA PRO A 96 -7.12 -21.13 -4.08
C PRO A 96 -7.51 -20.45 -2.76
N PRO A 97 -8.68 -19.79 -2.70
CA PRO A 97 -9.11 -19.09 -1.49
C PRO A 97 -8.99 -19.95 -0.23
N THR A 98 -8.26 -19.42 0.77
CA THR A 98 -8.00 -20.14 2.01
C THR A 98 -9.04 -19.88 3.10
N GLY A 99 -9.80 -18.78 2.97
CA GLY A 99 -10.72 -18.33 4.02
C GLY A 99 -10.03 -17.77 5.24
N LYS A 100 -8.69 -17.63 5.21
CA LYS A 100 -7.91 -17.12 6.35
C LYS A 100 -7.80 -15.61 6.28
N SER A 101 -7.66 -14.99 7.47
CA SER A 101 -7.60 -13.54 7.60
C SER A 101 -6.20 -13.05 7.93
N ILE A 102 -5.88 -11.87 7.39
CA ILE A 102 -4.66 -11.12 7.71
C ILE A 102 -5.02 -9.97 8.64
N ALA A 103 -4.15 -9.71 9.62
CA ALA A 103 -4.07 -8.44 10.35
C ALA A 103 -2.60 -8.17 10.58
N SER A 104 -2.00 -7.28 9.79
CA SER A 104 -0.56 -7.04 9.87
C SER A 104 -0.23 -5.55 9.80
N ASP A 105 0.75 -5.14 10.62
CA ASP A 105 1.24 -3.78 10.66
C ASP A 105 2.09 -3.48 9.43
N TYR A 106 2.01 -2.24 8.96
CA TYR A 106 2.90 -1.74 7.91
C TYR A 106 3.08 -0.24 8.07
N ALA A 107 4.14 0.26 7.44
CA ALA A 107 4.44 1.69 7.47
C ALA A 107 4.79 2.17 6.07
N TYR A 108 4.39 3.40 5.75
CA TYR A 108 4.78 4.10 4.52
C TYR A 108 5.58 5.34 4.86
N HIS A 109 6.59 5.62 4.05
CA HIS A 109 7.22 6.93 3.97
C HIS A 109 6.94 7.50 2.58
N ILE A 110 6.22 8.62 2.54
CA ILE A 110 5.71 9.22 1.30
C ILE A 110 6.45 10.53 1.05
N VAL A 111 7.23 10.57 -0.02
CA VAL A 111 8.07 11.72 -0.36
C VAL A 111 7.39 12.51 -1.47
N PHE A 112 7.21 13.81 -1.22
CA PHE A 112 6.62 14.73 -2.19
C PHE A 112 7.70 15.50 -2.94
N ASP A 113 7.40 15.83 -4.19
CA ASP A 113 8.13 16.85 -4.97
C ASP A 113 7.08 17.84 -5.47
N GLY A 114 7.11 19.05 -4.90
CA GLY A 114 6.01 20.00 -5.08
C GLY A 114 4.76 19.50 -4.36
N ASP A 115 3.67 19.39 -5.09
CA ASP A 115 2.38 18.96 -4.54
C ASP A 115 2.01 17.52 -4.94
N LYS A 116 2.97 16.77 -5.47
CA LYS A 116 2.75 15.39 -5.92
C LYS A 116 3.76 14.42 -5.33
N VAL A 117 3.33 13.19 -5.12
CA VAL A 117 4.18 12.11 -4.62
C VAL A 117 5.21 11.75 -5.69
N LYS A 118 6.49 11.67 -5.29
CA LYS A 118 7.56 11.22 -6.19
C LYS A 118 8.18 9.89 -5.79
N HIS A 119 8.05 9.49 -4.52
CA HIS A 119 8.59 8.22 -4.03
C HIS A 119 7.81 7.75 -2.82
N MET A 120 7.67 6.45 -2.68
CA MET A 120 7.13 5.85 -1.46
C MET A 120 7.97 4.64 -1.08
N THR A 121 8.29 4.55 0.22
CA THR A 121 8.91 3.36 0.80
C THR A 121 7.89 2.67 1.69
N LYS A 122 7.77 1.36 1.54
CA LYS A 122 6.92 0.54 2.42
C LYS A 122 7.80 -0.32 3.31
N VAL A 123 7.48 -0.35 4.60
CA VAL A 123 8.08 -1.25 5.56
C VAL A 123 7.01 -2.25 5.98
N TRP A 124 7.24 -3.54 5.71
CA TRP A 124 6.22 -4.56 5.90
C TRP A 124 6.88 -5.92 6.12
N ASN A 125 6.36 -6.66 7.10
CA ASN A 125 6.78 -8.04 7.30
C ASN A 125 5.87 -8.96 6.49
N ASP A 126 6.21 -9.16 5.23
CA ASP A 126 5.41 -9.97 4.31
C ASP A 126 5.31 -11.42 4.74
N GLY A 127 6.40 -11.98 5.26
CA GLY A 127 6.40 -13.36 5.75
C GLY A 127 5.34 -13.59 6.82
N PHE A 128 5.22 -12.65 7.77
CA PHE A 128 4.20 -12.72 8.81
C PHE A 128 2.79 -12.65 8.20
N ALA A 129 2.55 -11.67 7.34
CA ALA A 129 1.24 -11.47 6.72
C ALA A 129 0.85 -12.65 5.81
N LEU A 130 1.77 -13.13 4.99
CA LEU A 130 1.48 -14.20 4.05
C LEU A 130 1.23 -15.54 4.76
N ARG A 131 1.89 -15.77 5.89
CA ARG A 131 1.58 -16.94 6.72
C ARG A 131 0.16 -16.88 7.29
N GLN A 132 -0.28 -15.69 7.72
CA GLN A 132 -1.66 -15.52 8.20
C GLN A 132 -2.67 -15.85 7.10
N ALA A 133 -2.38 -15.47 5.85
CA ALA A 133 -3.25 -15.73 4.71
C ALA A 133 -3.22 -17.20 4.27
N GLY A 134 -2.24 -17.97 4.73
CA GLY A 134 -2.04 -19.33 4.25
C GLY A 134 -1.32 -19.38 2.90
N TRP A 135 -0.60 -18.32 2.54
CA TRP A 135 0.13 -18.22 1.26
C TRP A 135 1.61 -18.61 1.41
N ALA A 136 2.06 -18.80 2.63
CA ALA A 136 3.45 -19.19 2.90
C ALA A 136 3.51 -20.18 4.08
#